data_58ebd806be7ca1f16ebcc9439559436a
#
_entry.id   58ebd806be7ca1f16ebcc9439559436a
#
_cell.length_a   1.000
_cell.length_b   1.000
_cell.length_c   1.000
_cell.angle_alpha   90.00
_cell.angle_beta   90.00
_cell.angle_gamma   90.00
#
_symmetry.space_group_name_H-M   'P 1'
#
loop_
_entity.id
_entity.type
_entity.pdbx_description
1 polymer ?
#
loop_
_entity_poly.entity_id
_entity_poly.type
_entity_poly.pdbx_seq_one_letter_code
_entity_poly.pdbx_strand_id
1 'polypeptide(L)'
;ENDAGDTTFWHAHFWSFIRAYLSHRFGSKYCLSAEYSLDLWTGNSQTPSQLVVIAGKGGASTLKLPNATSLLIYADSKNLPTKAETIHGVQVMPLATALTRVAPSFFRNSADNAEIAVRLVNPNELIRILLSEKSSLVSVGRLIGAARHCGLTEQAKQLTDDITAAGLEFKESN
;
A
#
# COMPACT_ATOMS: atom_id res chain seq x y z
N GLU A 1 -8.02 -8.09 -35.48
CA GLU A 1 -9.38 -8.61 -35.21
C GLU A 1 -9.36 -9.80 -34.27
N ASN A 2 -8.75 -9.70 -33.12
CA ASN A 2 -8.93 -10.65 -32.00
C ASN A 2 -8.55 -9.98 -30.67
N ASP A 3 -9.09 -8.79 -30.46
CA ASP A 3 -8.68 -7.92 -29.34
C ASP A 3 -9.22 -8.44 -27.98
N ALA A 4 -10.37 -9.11 -27.97
CA ALA A 4 -10.98 -9.59 -26.71
C ALA A 4 -10.22 -10.78 -26.09
N GLY A 5 -9.67 -11.68 -26.89
CA GLY A 5 -8.90 -12.84 -26.42
C GLY A 5 -7.57 -12.42 -25.79
N ASP A 6 -6.88 -11.49 -26.44
CA ASP A 6 -5.58 -10.95 -25.96
C ASP A 6 -5.75 -10.14 -24.68
N THR A 7 -6.84 -9.39 -24.55
CA THR A 7 -7.16 -8.62 -23.34
C THR A 7 -7.40 -9.55 -22.15
N THR A 8 -8.20 -10.59 -22.31
CA THR A 8 -8.47 -11.57 -21.24
C THR A 8 -7.21 -12.31 -20.83
N PHE A 9 -6.38 -12.73 -21.81
CA PHE A 9 -5.11 -13.38 -21.54
C PHE A 9 -4.15 -12.49 -20.75
N TRP A 10 -4.03 -11.20 -21.13
CA TRP A 10 -3.19 -10.24 -20.43
C TRP A 10 -3.60 -10.06 -18.99
N HIS A 11 -4.88 -9.83 -18.72
CA HIS A 11 -5.37 -9.65 -17.35
C HIS A 11 -5.17 -10.88 -16.48
N ALA A 12 -5.34 -12.07 -17.04
CA ALA A 12 -5.10 -13.33 -16.32
C ALA A 12 -3.62 -13.54 -15.96
N HIS A 13 -2.69 -13.01 -16.75
CA HIS A 13 -1.25 -13.24 -16.58
C HIS A 13 -0.49 -12.00 -16.06
N PHE A 14 -1.17 -10.88 -15.84
CA PHE A 14 -0.56 -9.61 -15.41
C PHE A 14 0.37 -9.78 -14.22
N TRP A 15 -0.10 -10.33 -13.12
CA TRP A 15 0.71 -10.48 -11.90
C TRP A 15 1.88 -11.44 -12.07
N SER A 16 1.72 -12.46 -12.90
CA SER A 16 2.83 -13.37 -13.23
C SER A 16 3.94 -12.66 -14.02
N PHE A 17 3.56 -11.81 -14.97
CA PHE A 17 4.48 -10.97 -15.72
C PHE A 17 5.19 -9.96 -14.80
N ILE A 18 4.44 -9.22 -13.98
CA ILE A 18 4.98 -8.22 -13.05
C ILE A 18 5.98 -8.86 -12.09
N ARG A 19 5.65 -10.02 -11.53
CA ARG A 19 6.56 -10.77 -10.67
C ARG A 19 7.87 -11.10 -11.38
N ALA A 20 7.79 -11.70 -12.57
CA ALA A 20 8.97 -12.10 -13.33
C ALA A 20 9.83 -10.87 -13.69
N TYR A 21 9.23 -9.81 -14.20
CA TYR A 21 9.92 -8.59 -14.61
C TYR A 21 10.62 -7.90 -13.44
N LEU A 22 9.91 -7.67 -12.33
CA LEU A 22 10.46 -6.96 -11.18
C LEU A 22 11.53 -7.77 -10.45
N SER A 23 11.31 -9.08 -10.30
CA SER A 23 12.32 -9.98 -9.71
C SER A 23 13.59 -10.06 -10.55
N HIS A 24 13.47 -10.11 -11.88
CA HIS A 24 14.62 -10.11 -12.77
C HIS A 24 15.40 -8.79 -12.69
N ARG A 25 14.70 -7.65 -12.66
CA ARG A 25 15.32 -6.33 -12.71
C ARG A 25 15.88 -5.86 -11.38
N PHE A 26 15.21 -6.15 -10.26
CA PHE A 26 15.52 -5.61 -8.94
C PHE A 26 15.79 -6.66 -7.86
N GLY A 27 15.60 -7.95 -8.16
CA GLY A 27 15.64 -9.01 -7.15
C GLY A 27 14.57 -8.80 -6.09
N SER A 28 14.97 -8.67 -4.84
CA SER A 28 14.10 -8.33 -3.72
C SER A 28 14.11 -6.83 -3.34
N LYS A 29 14.81 -5.98 -4.13
CA LYS A 29 15.01 -4.55 -3.81
C LYS A 29 13.97 -3.67 -4.50
N TYR A 30 12.72 -4.04 -4.40
CA TYR A 30 11.57 -3.27 -4.83
C TYR A 30 10.38 -3.53 -3.92
N CYS A 31 9.37 -2.69 -4.02
CA CYS A 31 8.10 -2.86 -3.35
C CYS A 31 6.99 -2.15 -4.14
N LEU A 32 5.78 -2.67 -4.15
CA LEU A 32 4.65 -1.91 -4.64
C LEU A 32 4.44 -0.65 -3.80
N SER A 33 3.88 0.41 -4.37
CA SER A 33 3.48 1.59 -3.61
C SER A 33 2.51 1.23 -2.47
N ALA A 34 2.34 2.13 -1.51
CA ALA A 34 1.44 1.90 -0.38
C ALA A 34 0.01 1.58 -0.84
N GLU A 35 -0.51 2.30 -1.83
CA GLU A 35 -1.86 2.10 -2.37
C GLU A 35 -2.03 0.71 -2.97
N TYR A 36 -1.14 0.29 -3.87
CA TYR A 36 -1.22 -1.03 -4.49
C TYR A 36 -0.87 -2.17 -3.54
N SER A 37 -0.05 -1.91 -2.53
CA SER A 37 0.15 -2.86 -1.44
C SER A 37 -1.15 -3.08 -0.66
N LEU A 38 -1.89 -2.02 -0.33
CA LEU A 38 -3.18 -2.09 0.35
C LEU A 38 -4.23 -2.81 -0.50
N ASP A 39 -4.28 -2.54 -1.80
CA ASP A 39 -5.19 -3.25 -2.71
C ASP A 39 -4.97 -4.76 -2.62
N LEU A 40 -3.73 -5.23 -2.72
CA LEU A 40 -3.43 -6.65 -2.61
C LEU A 40 -3.72 -7.22 -1.21
N TRP A 41 -3.42 -6.48 -0.15
CA TRP A 41 -3.75 -6.89 1.23
C TRP A 41 -5.26 -7.07 1.45
N THR A 42 -6.08 -6.28 0.77
CA THR A 42 -7.55 -6.32 0.87
C THR A 42 -8.20 -7.26 -0.15
N GLY A 43 -7.38 -7.98 -0.93
CA GLY A 43 -7.86 -8.95 -1.92
C GLY A 43 -8.21 -8.35 -3.27
N ASN A 44 -7.98 -7.05 -3.49
CA ASN A 44 -8.16 -6.42 -4.79
C ASN A 44 -6.93 -6.71 -5.67
N SER A 45 -7.04 -7.71 -6.53
CA SER A 45 -6.00 -8.12 -7.48
C SER A 45 -6.30 -7.74 -8.93
N GLN A 46 -7.23 -6.80 -9.15
CA GLN A 46 -7.55 -6.30 -10.50
C GLN A 46 -6.31 -5.69 -11.15
N THR A 47 -6.19 -5.85 -12.46
CA THR A 47 -5.11 -5.24 -13.25
C THR A 47 -5.30 -3.72 -13.26
N PRO A 48 -4.37 -2.94 -12.68
CA PRO A 48 -4.48 -1.49 -12.72
C PRO A 48 -4.09 -0.93 -14.08
N SER A 49 -4.63 0.24 -14.44
CA SER A 49 -4.17 0.97 -15.63
C SER A 49 -2.72 1.42 -15.51
N GLN A 50 -2.28 1.75 -14.30
CA GLN A 50 -0.88 2.07 -14.01
C GLN A 50 -0.50 1.48 -12.64
N LEU A 51 0.41 0.50 -12.63
CA LEU A 51 0.99 -0.03 -11.40
C LEU A 51 2.18 0.83 -10.97
N VAL A 52 2.22 1.24 -9.71
CA VAL A 52 3.32 2.05 -9.17
C VAL A 52 4.22 1.20 -8.27
N VAL A 53 5.52 1.25 -8.54
CA VAL A 53 6.56 0.48 -7.85
C VAL A 53 7.65 1.42 -7.35
N ILE A 54 8.13 1.17 -6.14
CA ILE A 54 9.30 1.81 -5.55
C ILE A 54 10.47 0.85 -5.66
N ALA A 55 11.60 1.31 -6.19
CA ALA A 55 12.83 0.52 -6.33
C ALA A 55 14.00 1.15 -5.57
N GLY A 56 14.93 0.31 -5.12
CA GLY A 56 16.08 0.77 -4.32
C GLY A 56 17.14 1.52 -5.13
N LYS A 57 17.09 1.45 -6.46
CA LYS A 57 18.05 2.11 -7.36
C LYS A 57 17.47 2.25 -8.76
N GLY A 58 18.07 3.12 -9.55
CA GLY A 58 17.63 3.45 -10.92
C GLY A 58 17.01 4.85 -10.97
N GLY A 59 16.58 5.27 -12.14
CA GLY A 59 15.81 6.52 -12.34
C GLY A 59 14.31 6.24 -12.36
N ALA A 60 13.49 7.29 -12.26
CA ALA A 60 12.08 7.18 -12.54
C ALA A 60 11.87 6.76 -14.00
N SER A 61 11.06 5.75 -14.23
CA SER A 61 10.78 5.23 -15.57
C SER A 61 9.37 4.69 -15.68
N THR A 62 8.77 4.87 -16.86
CA THR A 62 7.48 4.29 -17.20
C THR A 62 7.66 3.25 -18.30
N LEU A 63 7.20 2.04 -18.03
CA LEU A 63 7.12 0.98 -19.02
C LEU A 63 5.67 0.84 -19.48
N LYS A 64 5.44 1.04 -20.78
CA LYS A 64 4.13 0.74 -21.38
C LYS A 64 3.96 -0.78 -21.49
N LEU A 65 2.79 -1.24 -21.13
CA LEU A 65 2.40 -2.66 -21.15
C LEU A 65 1.17 -2.84 -22.05
N PRO A 66 0.81 -4.07 -22.43
CA PRO A 66 -0.37 -4.34 -23.24
C PRO A 66 -1.67 -3.78 -22.64
N ASN A 67 -2.69 -3.62 -23.48
CA ASN A 67 -4.05 -3.24 -23.12
C ASN A 67 -4.13 -1.95 -22.29
N ALA A 68 -3.42 -0.90 -22.74
CA ALA A 68 -3.38 0.42 -22.09
C ALA A 68 -2.95 0.38 -20.61
N THR A 69 -2.24 -0.66 -20.19
CA THR A 69 -1.63 -0.72 -18.86
C THR A 69 -0.21 -0.17 -18.86
N SER A 70 0.31 0.18 -17.71
CA SER A 70 1.67 0.69 -17.56
C SER A 70 2.25 0.36 -16.18
N LEU A 71 3.58 0.35 -16.11
CA LEU A 71 4.34 0.19 -14.89
C LEU A 71 5.18 1.45 -14.67
N LEU A 72 4.89 2.18 -13.60
CA LEU A 72 5.64 3.36 -13.19
C LEU A 72 6.59 2.97 -12.05
N ILE A 73 7.88 3.19 -12.25
CA ILE A 73 8.92 2.83 -11.28
C ILE A 73 9.57 4.11 -10.77
N TYR A 74 9.56 4.30 -9.46
CA TYR A 74 10.30 5.37 -8.77
C TYR A 74 11.53 4.80 -8.09
N ALA A 75 12.67 5.46 -8.25
CA ALA A 75 13.85 5.18 -7.44
C ALA A 75 13.75 5.94 -6.12
N ASP A 76 13.42 5.24 -5.07
CA ASP A 76 13.30 5.80 -3.72
C ASP A 76 13.72 4.76 -2.68
N SER A 77 15.02 4.66 -2.47
CA SER A 77 15.59 3.72 -1.50
C SER A 77 15.22 4.06 -0.04
N LYS A 78 14.90 5.32 0.25
CA LYS A 78 14.55 5.77 1.61
C LYS A 78 13.17 5.29 2.03
N ASN A 79 12.25 5.16 1.07
CA ASN A 79 10.89 4.70 1.31
C ASN A 79 10.69 3.20 1.07
N LEU A 80 11.74 2.46 0.73
CA LEU A 80 11.65 1.01 0.74
C LEU A 80 11.50 0.51 2.20
N PRO A 81 10.54 -0.37 2.49
CA PRO A 81 10.45 -0.99 3.80
C PRO A 81 11.68 -1.86 4.06
N THR A 82 12.16 -1.88 5.30
CA THR A 82 13.28 -2.73 5.71
C THR A 82 12.99 -4.22 5.46
N LYS A 83 11.72 -4.61 5.63
CA LYS A 83 11.22 -5.94 5.33
C LYS A 83 9.94 -5.79 4.51
N ALA A 84 9.95 -6.31 3.29
CA ALA A 84 8.75 -6.41 2.46
C ALA A 84 8.04 -7.75 2.74
N GLU A 85 6.75 -7.78 2.48
CA GLU A 85 5.93 -8.99 2.44
C GLU A 85 5.75 -9.43 0.98
N THR A 86 5.18 -10.61 0.77
CA THR A 86 4.97 -11.15 -0.59
C THR A 86 3.51 -11.54 -0.77
N ILE A 87 2.84 -10.94 -1.75
CA ILE A 87 1.48 -11.30 -2.17
C ILE A 87 1.51 -11.52 -3.69
N HIS A 88 0.91 -12.61 -4.17
CA HIS A 88 0.97 -13.03 -5.58
C HIS A 88 2.40 -13.10 -6.16
N GLY A 89 3.40 -13.32 -5.28
CA GLY A 89 4.81 -13.39 -5.67
C GLY A 89 5.48 -12.04 -5.92
N VAL A 90 4.79 -10.91 -5.68
CA VAL A 90 5.37 -9.57 -5.73
C VAL A 90 5.62 -9.01 -4.34
N GLN A 91 6.65 -8.17 -4.21
CA GLN A 91 6.98 -7.52 -2.93
C GLN A 91 5.99 -6.39 -2.64
N VAL A 92 5.34 -6.43 -1.48
CA VAL A 92 4.40 -5.42 -1.00
C VAL A 92 4.89 -4.82 0.32
N MET A 93 4.47 -3.60 0.63
CA MET A 93 4.70 -3.04 1.96
C MET A 93 3.95 -3.85 3.02
N PRO A 94 4.51 -4.07 4.21
CA PRO A 94 3.75 -4.57 5.34
C PRO A 94 2.51 -3.72 5.57
N LEU A 95 1.41 -4.34 5.96
CA LEU A 95 0.10 -3.68 6.03
C LEU A 95 0.13 -2.38 6.87
N ALA A 96 0.73 -2.44 8.05
CA ALA A 96 0.86 -1.27 8.92
C ALA A 96 1.70 -0.15 8.27
N THR A 97 2.80 -0.50 7.60
CA THR A 97 3.63 0.46 6.86
C THR A 97 2.85 1.10 5.71
N ALA A 98 2.10 0.32 4.93
CA ALA A 98 1.29 0.83 3.83
C ALA A 98 0.21 1.80 4.32
N LEU A 99 -0.49 1.46 5.42
CA LEU A 99 -1.50 2.34 6.02
C LEU A 99 -0.94 3.68 6.51
N THR A 100 0.30 3.70 7.01
CA THR A 100 0.93 4.95 7.47
C THR A 100 1.43 5.83 6.32
N ARG A 101 1.69 5.26 5.15
CA ARG A 101 2.29 5.96 4.01
C ARG A 101 1.32 6.27 2.87
N VAL A 102 0.15 5.64 2.85
CA VAL A 102 -0.84 5.86 1.79
C VAL A 102 -1.34 7.31 1.79
N ALA A 103 -1.62 7.83 0.59
CA ALA A 103 -2.18 9.16 0.43
C ALA A 103 -3.59 9.27 1.06
N PRO A 104 -3.98 10.45 1.59
CA PRO A 104 -5.32 10.65 2.16
C PRO A 104 -6.47 10.35 1.20
N SER A 105 -6.21 10.53 -0.10
CA SER A 105 -7.18 10.22 -1.16
C SER A 105 -7.59 8.75 -1.20
N PHE A 106 -6.72 7.83 -0.77
CA PHE A 106 -7.05 6.41 -0.69
C PHE A 106 -8.27 6.15 0.20
N PHE A 107 -8.32 6.77 1.38
CA PHE A 107 -9.44 6.59 2.32
C PHE A 107 -10.77 7.12 1.77
N ARG A 108 -10.74 8.07 0.83
CA ARG A 108 -11.95 8.60 0.17
C ARG A 108 -12.33 7.80 -1.08
N ASN A 109 -11.33 7.41 -1.87
CA ASN A 109 -11.56 6.81 -3.19
C ASN A 109 -11.73 5.28 -3.12
N SER A 110 -11.22 4.66 -2.05
CA SER A 110 -11.21 3.21 -1.83
C SER A 110 -11.68 2.88 -0.41
N ALA A 111 -12.83 3.46 0.00
CA ALA A 111 -13.34 3.37 1.37
C ALA A 111 -13.48 1.91 1.85
N ASP A 112 -14.00 1.02 1.00
CA ASP A 112 -14.17 -0.40 1.34
C ASP A 112 -12.82 -1.08 1.60
N ASN A 113 -11.82 -0.85 0.74
CA ASN A 113 -10.47 -1.37 0.94
C ASN A 113 -9.83 -0.78 2.20
N ALA A 114 -10.03 0.51 2.44
CA ALA A 114 -9.53 1.17 3.64
C ALA A 114 -10.12 0.57 4.92
N GLU A 115 -11.42 0.30 4.94
CA GLU A 115 -12.10 -0.36 6.06
C GLU A 115 -11.53 -1.75 6.31
N ILE A 116 -11.40 -2.57 5.26
CA ILE A 116 -10.81 -3.91 5.37
C ILE A 116 -9.38 -3.83 5.91
N ALA A 117 -8.56 -2.93 5.38
CA ALA A 117 -7.17 -2.77 5.79
C ALA A 117 -7.05 -2.37 7.27
N VAL A 118 -7.89 -1.44 7.75
CA VAL A 118 -7.91 -1.02 9.16
C VAL A 118 -8.36 -2.14 10.07
N ARG A 119 -9.30 -2.99 9.64
CA ARG A 119 -9.72 -4.19 10.40
C ARG A 119 -8.65 -5.26 10.49
N LEU A 120 -7.83 -5.42 9.43
CA LEU A 120 -6.80 -6.45 9.34
C LEU A 120 -5.50 -6.08 10.05
N VAL A 121 -5.20 -4.79 10.20
CA VAL A 121 -3.92 -4.36 10.76
C VAL A 121 -3.79 -4.73 12.23
N ASN A 122 -2.58 -5.18 12.61
CA ASN A 122 -2.25 -5.39 14.02
C ASN A 122 -1.99 -4.02 14.68
N PRO A 123 -2.78 -3.62 15.70
CA PRO A 123 -2.60 -2.33 16.38
C PRO A 123 -1.20 -2.13 16.96
N ASN A 124 -0.63 -3.17 17.56
CA ASN A 124 0.70 -3.09 18.17
C ASN A 124 1.81 -2.85 17.12
N GLU A 125 1.67 -3.44 15.93
CA GLU A 125 2.60 -3.21 14.84
C GLU A 125 2.47 -1.78 14.29
N LEU A 126 1.25 -1.30 14.14
CA LEU A 126 0.96 0.06 13.73
C LEU A 126 1.58 1.07 14.72
N ILE A 127 1.38 0.91 16.01
CA ILE A 127 1.96 1.75 17.05
C ILE A 127 3.49 1.74 16.99
N ARG A 128 4.09 0.56 16.84
CA ARG A 128 5.56 0.42 16.73
C ARG A 128 6.12 1.20 15.55
N ILE A 129 5.45 1.17 14.40
CA ILE A 129 5.86 1.93 13.21
C ILE A 129 5.69 3.43 13.45
N LEU A 130 4.58 3.83 14.03
CA LEU A 130 4.30 5.23 14.35
C LEU A 130 5.31 5.82 15.34
N LEU A 131 5.76 5.04 16.30
CA LEU A 131 6.81 5.44 17.26
C LEU A 131 8.20 5.54 16.61
N SER A 132 8.49 4.69 15.63
CA SER A 132 9.79 4.67 14.95
C SER A 132 9.96 5.76 13.88
N GLU A 133 8.87 6.22 13.27
CA GLU A 133 8.88 7.21 12.19
C GLU A 133 8.29 8.54 12.66
N LYS A 134 9.14 9.50 13.05
CA LYS A 134 8.73 10.84 13.55
C LYS A 134 7.78 11.62 12.60
N SER A 135 7.69 11.24 11.34
CA SER A 135 6.84 11.87 10.32
C SER A 135 5.39 11.36 10.32
N SER A 136 5.07 10.37 11.13
CA SER A 136 3.80 9.63 11.02
C SER A 136 2.67 10.11 11.91
N LEU A 137 2.87 11.13 12.74
CA LEU A 137 1.79 11.68 13.61
C LEU A 137 0.58 12.19 12.81
N VAL A 138 0.81 12.76 11.63
CA VAL A 138 -0.27 13.18 10.72
C VAL A 138 -1.02 11.97 10.17
N SER A 139 -0.31 10.88 9.91
CA SER A 139 -0.91 9.62 9.43
C SER A 139 -1.74 8.94 10.50
N VAL A 140 -1.36 9.07 11.77
CA VAL A 140 -2.14 8.57 12.92
C VAL A 140 -3.52 9.23 12.98
N GLY A 141 -3.56 10.57 12.96
CA GLY A 141 -4.82 11.31 13.02
C GLY A 141 -5.75 10.91 11.87
N ARG A 142 -5.21 10.69 10.69
CA ARG A 142 -5.97 10.22 9.52
C ARG A 142 -6.51 8.80 9.70
N LEU A 143 -5.69 7.88 10.22
CA LEU A 143 -6.11 6.51 10.48
C LEU A 143 -7.21 6.42 11.52
N ILE A 144 -7.09 7.18 12.60
CA ILE A 144 -8.13 7.25 13.63
C ILE A 144 -9.41 7.85 13.06
N GLY A 145 -9.31 8.95 12.29
CA GLY A 145 -10.44 9.56 11.59
C GLY A 145 -11.09 8.57 10.60
N ALA A 146 -10.31 7.88 9.80
CA ALA A 146 -10.81 6.85 8.88
C ALA A 146 -11.48 5.69 9.62
N ALA A 147 -10.89 5.19 10.71
CA ALA A 147 -11.48 4.12 11.51
C ALA A 147 -12.85 4.55 12.09
N ARG A 148 -12.99 5.77 12.59
CA ARG A 148 -14.27 6.31 13.07
C ARG A 148 -15.28 6.46 11.94
N HIS A 149 -14.86 6.98 10.80
CA HIS A 149 -15.72 7.13 9.62
C HIS A 149 -16.27 5.77 9.14
N CYS A 150 -15.47 4.73 9.22
CA CYS A 150 -15.87 3.35 8.91
C CYS A 150 -16.66 2.67 10.04
N GLY A 151 -17.06 3.37 11.10
CA GLY A 151 -17.79 2.80 12.23
C GLY A 151 -16.94 1.92 13.16
N LEU A 152 -15.61 1.94 13.01
CA LEU A 152 -14.65 1.17 13.82
C LEU A 152 -14.29 1.92 15.10
N THR A 153 -15.30 2.34 15.87
CA THR A 153 -15.16 3.24 17.00
C THR A 153 -14.27 2.68 18.11
N GLU A 154 -14.42 1.39 18.42
CA GLU A 154 -13.60 0.73 19.45
C GLU A 154 -12.12 0.65 19.05
N GLN A 155 -11.83 0.32 17.77
CA GLN A 155 -10.47 0.30 17.26
C GLN A 155 -9.86 1.70 17.22
N ALA A 156 -10.62 2.70 16.82
CA ALA A 156 -10.19 4.10 16.84
C ALA A 156 -9.86 4.56 18.27
N LYS A 157 -10.70 4.17 19.24
CA LYS A 157 -10.47 4.45 20.66
C LYS A 157 -9.22 3.75 21.16
N GLN A 158 -9.08 2.45 20.88
CA GLN A 158 -7.89 1.68 21.28
C GLN A 158 -6.61 2.29 20.73
N LEU A 159 -6.59 2.66 19.45
CA LEU A 159 -5.44 3.34 18.82
C LEU A 159 -5.16 4.69 19.50
N THR A 160 -6.18 5.46 19.83
CA THR A 160 -6.04 6.74 20.53
C THR A 160 -5.43 6.55 21.92
N ASP A 161 -5.94 5.61 22.69
CA ASP A 161 -5.49 5.32 24.05
C ASP A 161 -4.03 4.82 24.05
N ASP A 162 -3.69 3.91 23.15
CA ASP A 162 -2.34 3.34 23.03
C ASP A 162 -1.30 4.40 22.60
N ILE A 163 -1.66 5.27 21.67
CA ILE A 163 -0.79 6.35 21.20
C ILE A 163 -0.59 7.42 22.29
N THR A 164 -1.65 7.76 23.01
CA THR A 164 -1.59 8.69 24.14
C THR A 164 -0.74 8.11 25.27
N ALA A 165 -0.91 6.81 25.57
CA ALA A 165 -0.10 6.10 26.57
C ALA A 165 1.39 6.05 26.20
N ALA A 166 1.70 6.04 24.88
CA ALA A 166 3.07 6.13 24.36
C ALA A 166 3.65 7.55 24.39
N GLY A 167 2.90 8.56 24.89
CA GLY A 167 3.36 9.94 25.02
C GLY A 167 3.36 10.72 23.70
N LEU A 168 2.62 10.28 22.71
CA LEU A 168 2.47 10.98 21.43
C LEU A 168 1.20 11.81 21.40
N GLU A 169 1.36 13.11 21.11
CA GLU A 169 0.23 14.00 20.83
C GLU A 169 -0.03 14.06 19.33
N PHE A 170 -1.26 13.87 18.91
CA PHE A 170 -1.67 14.00 17.52
C PHE A 170 -2.97 14.80 17.38
N LYS A 171 -3.15 15.41 16.21
CA LYS A 171 -4.43 16.04 15.85
C LYS A 171 -5.22 15.07 14.98
N GLU A 172 -6.43 14.76 15.41
CA GLU A 172 -7.36 13.99 14.60
C GLU A 172 -7.76 14.79 13.34
N SER A 173 -7.71 14.13 12.18
CA SER A 173 -8.16 14.71 10.92
C SER A 173 -9.58 14.22 10.62
N ASN A 174 -10.48 15.14 10.43
CA ASN A 174 -11.83 14.87 9.92
C ASN A 174 -11.76 14.54 8.40
#